data_c538b556582ab491286ab08c56818f2d
#
_entry.id   c538b556582ab491286ab08c56818f2d
#
_cell.length_a   1.000
_cell.length_b   1.000
_cell.length_c   1.000
_cell.angle_alpha   90.00
_cell.angle_beta   90.00
_cell.angle_gamma   90.00
#
_symmetry.space_group_name_H-M   'P 1'
#
loop_
_entity.id
_entity.type
_entity.pdbx_description
1 polymer ?
#
loop_
_entity_poly.entity_id
_entity_poly.type
_entity_poly.pdbx_seq_one_letter_code
_entity_poly.pdbx_strand_id
1 'polypeptide(L)'
;GALAIVLPGPAAVLAIPFTWLAHYLQWVVEAVSRPALAALPLESVYYRAWVVLCYLLLLTAVRMKGRRPVWIPLAAGGAALVLAVALTRFSFYTGELAVTVLDVGQGQSVLVRTGDILTLVECGGDSRDDPGDVAANYLQSMGRSSIDLLVVSHYHADHANGIPQLLRRLDVGQIALPDVERDSPLRAEILAAAEKKGIPILFVREKAEFGGVE
;
A
#
# COMPACT_ATOMS: atom_id res chain seq x y z
N GLY A 1 33.90 4.53 -5.76
CA GLY A 1 34.71 4.83 -4.58
C GLY A 1 36.15 5.22 -4.93
N ALA A 2 36.98 5.57 -3.94
CA ALA A 2 38.35 6.05 -4.13
C ALA A 2 39.23 5.10 -4.98
N LEU A 3 39.02 3.78 -4.88
CA LEU A 3 39.78 2.80 -5.67
C LEU A 3 39.55 2.95 -7.19
N ALA A 4 38.36 3.33 -7.61
CA ALA A 4 38.05 3.53 -9.04
C ALA A 4 38.75 4.73 -9.67
N ILE A 5 39.18 5.71 -8.86
CA ILE A 5 39.93 6.88 -9.32
C ILE A 5 41.38 6.50 -9.59
N VAL A 6 41.94 5.58 -8.78
CA VAL A 6 43.38 5.23 -8.86
C VAL A 6 43.62 4.03 -9.79
N LEU A 7 42.70 3.06 -9.83
CA LEU A 7 42.81 1.81 -10.59
C LEU A 7 41.48 1.45 -11.26
N PRO A 8 41.10 2.12 -12.37
CA PRO A 8 39.78 1.94 -12.97
C PRO A 8 39.53 0.49 -13.48
N GLY A 9 40.49 -0.18 -14.03
CA GLY A 9 40.34 -1.54 -14.55
C GLY A 9 40.08 -2.58 -13.47
N PRO A 10 40.96 -2.75 -12.47
CA PRO A 10 40.76 -3.67 -11.36
C PRO A 10 39.50 -3.34 -10.52
N ALA A 11 39.16 -2.06 -10.34
CA ALA A 11 37.99 -1.62 -9.61
C ALA A 11 36.68 -2.04 -10.31
N ALA A 12 36.64 -2.03 -11.64
CA ALA A 12 35.50 -2.52 -12.40
C ALA A 12 35.26 -4.02 -12.19
N VAL A 13 36.33 -4.82 -12.21
CA VAL A 13 36.22 -6.28 -11.96
C VAL A 13 35.76 -6.55 -10.53
N LEU A 14 36.30 -5.84 -9.54
CA LEU A 14 35.86 -5.98 -8.15
C LEU A 14 34.44 -5.51 -7.91
N ALA A 15 33.92 -4.58 -8.71
CA ALA A 15 32.53 -4.12 -8.61
C ALA A 15 31.50 -5.15 -9.07
N ILE A 16 31.88 -6.10 -9.98
CA ILE A 16 30.96 -7.10 -10.52
C ILE A 16 30.22 -7.89 -9.43
N PRO A 17 30.89 -8.53 -8.44
CA PRO A 17 30.19 -9.31 -7.42
C PRO A 17 29.28 -8.42 -6.54
N PHE A 18 29.65 -7.18 -6.27
CA PHE A 18 28.81 -6.25 -5.51
C PHE A 18 27.57 -5.85 -6.30
N THR A 19 27.69 -5.64 -7.59
CA THR A 19 26.56 -5.33 -8.48
C THR A 19 25.60 -6.51 -8.56
N TRP A 20 26.13 -7.73 -8.71
CA TRP A 20 25.33 -8.95 -8.68
C TRP A 20 24.60 -9.14 -7.34
N LEU A 21 25.29 -8.92 -6.23
CA LEU A 21 24.69 -8.98 -4.90
C LEU A 21 23.58 -7.94 -4.73
N ALA A 22 23.81 -6.70 -5.19
CA ALA A 22 22.80 -5.65 -5.14
C ALA A 22 21.55 -6.02 -5.95
N HIS A 23 21.72 -6.51 -7.18
CA HIS A 23 20.60 -6.96 -8.01
C HIS A 23 19.89 -8.17 -7.40
N TYR A 24 20.63 -9.12 -6.81
CA TYR A 24 20.03 -10.25 -6.12
C TYR A 24 19.18 -9.79 -4.92
N LEU A 25 19.72 -8.90 -4.09
CA LEU A 25 18.98 -8.35 -2.95
C LEU A 25 17.74 -7.56 -3.41
N GLN A 26 17.87 -6.75 -4.46
CA GLN A 26 16.73 -6.05 -5.05
C GLN A 26 15.67 -7.03 -5.54
N TRP A 27 16.07 -8.08 -6.28
CA TRP A 27 15.16 -9.12 -6.75
C TRP A 27 14.46 -9.85 -5.58
N VAL A 28 15.19 -10.17 -4.50
CA VAL A 28 14.62 -10.80 -3.30
C VAL A 28 13.58 -9.88 -2.66
N VAL A 29 13.92 -8.59 -2.48
CA VAL A 29 12.99 -7.60 -1.92
C VAL A 29 11.73 -7.49 -2.78
N GLU A 30 11.88 -7.35 -4.09
CA GLU A 30 10.75 -7.29 -5.02
C GLU A 30 9.92 -8.58 -4.99
N ALA A 31 10.55 -9.75 -4.97
CA ALA A 31 9.85 -11.03 -4.94
C ALA A 31 9.08 -11.24 -3.63
N VAL A 32 9.63 -10.79 -2.50
CA VAL A 32 8.99 -10.91 -1.17
C VAL A 32 7.91 -9.83 -0.98
N SER A 33 8.04 -8.65 -1.59
CA SER A 33 7.07 -7.56 -1.44
C SER A 33 5.82 -7.69 -2.34
N ARG A 34 5.89 -8.47 -3.43
CA ARG A 34 4.78 -8.66 -4.38
C ARG A 34 3.56 -9.42 -3.84
N PRO A 35 3.68 -10.46 -2.99
CA PRO A 35 2.51 -11.15 -2.47
C PRO A 35 1.63 -10.23 -1.63
N ALA A 36 0.30 -10.39 -1.76
CA ALA A 36 -0.68 -9.63 -0.97
C ALA A 36 -0.53 -9.79 0.56
N LEU A 37 0.26 -10.78 1.00
CA LEU A 37 0.60 -11.04 2.41
C LEU A 37 2.01 -10.55 2.80
N ALA A 38 2.69 -9.78 1.94
CA ALA A 38 4.03 -9.26 2.21
C ALA A 38 4.07 -8.28 3.40
N ALA A 39 2.96 -7.63 3.68
CA ALA A 39 2.78 -6.80 4.88
C ALA A 39 1.63 -7.37 5.71
N LEU A 40 1.91 -7.71 6.97
CA LEU A 40 0.87 -8.05 7.93
C LEU A 40 0.40 -6.76 8.60
N PRO A 41 -0.90 -6.39 8.51
CA PRO A 41 -1.42 -5.17 9.12
C PRO A 41 -1.51 -5.36 10.64
N LEU A 42 -0.43 -5.04 11.36
CA LEU A 42 -0.33 -5.16 12.82
C LEU A 42 -1.25 -4.20 13.58
N GLU A 43 -1.94 -3.30 12.90
CA GLU A 43 -3.02 -2.51 13.51
C GLU A 43 -4.19 -3.38 13.95
N SER A 44 -4.47 -4.47 13.22
CA SER A 44 -5.52 -5.41 13.58
C SER A 44 -5.17 -6.14 14.88
N VAL A 45 -6.11 -6.11 15.85
CA VAL A 45 -6.00 -6.87 17.10
C VAL A 45 -5.83 -8.36 16.85
N TYR A 46 -6.40 -8.89 15.78
CA TYR A 46 -6.35 -10.31 15.42
C TYR A 46 -4.94 -10.73 14.96
N TYR A 47 -4.24 -9.90 14.17
CA TYR A 47 -2.85 -10.18 13.80
C TYR A 47 -1.91 -10.08 14.99
N ARG A 48 -2.12 -9.10 15.88
CA ARG A 48 -1.33 -9.00 17.14
C ARG A 48 -1.54 -10.23 18.02
N ALA A 49 -2.78 -10.69 18.18
CA ALA A 49 -3.08 -11.91 18.92
C ALA A 49 -2.43 -13.15 18.29
N TRP A 50 -2.45 -13.25 16.94
CA TRP A 50 -1.79 -14.32 16.22
C TRP A 50 -0.26 -14.32 16.44
N VAL A 51 0.39 -13.16 16.39
CA VAL A 51 1.84 -13.06 16.67
C VAL A 51 2.15 -13.53 18.10
N VAL A 52 1.37 -13.10 19.09
CA VAL A 52 1.54 -13.56 20.47
C VAL A 52 1.37 -15.08 20.57
N LEU A 53 0.36 -15.64 19.91
CA LEU A 53 0.14 -17.10 19.85
C LEU A 53 1.34 -17.82 19.24
N CYS A 54 1.92 -17.32 18.16
CA CYS A 54 3.12 -17.90 17.54
C CYS A 54 4.31 -17.92 18.51
N TYR A 55 4.53 -16.85 19.28
CA TYR A 55 5.57 -16.83 20.31
C TYR A 55 5.31 -17.83 21.43
N LEU A 56 4.06 -18.00 21.87
CA LEU A 56 3.68 -18.99 22.87
C LEU A 56 3.88 -20.41 22.35
N LEU A 57 3.49 -20.70 21.11
CA LEU A 57 3.71 -21.99 20.47
C LEU A 57 5.21 -22.31 20.33
N LEU A 58 6.02 -21.32 19.94
CA LEU A 58 7.47 -21.48 19.86
C LEU A 58 8.07 -21.76 21.24
N LEU A 59 7.69 -21.00 22.24
CA LEU A 59 8.17 -21.16 23.62
C LEU A 59 7.83 -22.55 24.17
N THR A 60 6.60 -23.01 23.95
CA THR A 60 6.18 -24.35 24.36
C THR A 60 6.94 -25.43 23.61
N ALA A 61 7.15 -25.27 22.28
CA ALA A 61 7.91 -26.21 21.46
C ALA A 61 9.37 -26.35 21.94
N VAL A 62 10.02 -25.22 22.32
CA VAL A 62 11.40 -25.22 22.84
C VAL A 62 11.50 -25.86 24.22
N ARG A 63 10.50 -25.64 25.10
CA ARG A 63 10.49 -26.20 26.45
C ARG A 63 10.11 -27.67 26.57
N MET A 64 9.39 -28.18 25.57
CA MET A 64 8.97 -29.58 25.57
C MET A 64 10.11 -30.50 25.14
N LYS A 65 10.74 -31.21 26.10
CA LYS A 65 11.71 -32.26 25.83
C LYS A 65 11.00 -33.50 25.29
N GLY A 66 11.28 -33.89 24.04
CA GLY A 66 10.79 -35.15 23.43
C GLY A 66 10.50 -35.04 21.94
N ARG A 67 10.44 -36.19 21.23
CA ARG A 67 10.11 -36.28 19.79
C ARG A 67 8.61 -36.04 19.59
N ARG A 68 8.15 -34.79 19.69
CA ARG A 68 6.75 -34.46 19.31
C ARG A 68 6.70 -33.97 17.86
N PRO A 69 5.62 -34.26 17.14
CA PRO A 69 5.51 -33.88 15.75
C PRO A 69 5.41 -32.35 15.62
N VAL A 70 6.39 -31.74 14.99
CA VAL A 70 6.51 -30.27 14.77
C VAL A 70 5.35 -29.73 13.92
N TRP A 71 4.69 -30.61 13.15
CA TRP A 71 3.55 -30.21 12.31
C TRP A 71 2.34 -29.71 13.11
N ILE A 72 2.15 -30.15 14.37
CA ILE A 72 1.00 -29.70 15.19
C ILE A 72 1.05 -28.21 15.48
N PRO A 73 2.14 -27.63 16.08
CA PRO A 73 2.22 -26.18 16.28
C PRO A 73 2.23 -25.39 14.98
N LEU A 74 2.82 -25.94 13.88
CA LEU A 74 2.75 -25.30 12.57
C LEU A 74 1.33 -25.25 12.01
N ALA A 75 0.58 -26.34 12.11
CA ALA A 75 -0.83 -26.37 11.68
C ALA A 75 -1.71 -25.44 12.52
N ALA A 76 -1.50 -25.41 13.84
CA ALA A 76 -2.22 -24.51 14.73
C ALA A 76 -1.91 -23.02 14.42
N GLY A 77 -0.64 -22.69 14.19
CA GLY A 77 -0.23 -21.33 13.79
C GLY A 77 -0.81 -20.93 12.43
N GLY A 78 -0.81 -21.85 11.46
CA GLY A 78 -1.41 -21.62 10.14
C GLY A 78 -2.93 -21.44 10.21
N ALA A 79 -3.64 -22.30 10.93
CA ALA A 79 -5.09 -22.17 11.12
C ALA A 79 -5.45 -20.85 11.83
N ALA A 80 -4.68 -20.47 12.85
CA ALA A 80 -4.87 -19.21 13.55
C ALA A 80 -4.59 -17.98 12.64
N LEU A 81 -3.64 -18.09 11.71
CA LEU A 81 -3.40 -17.03 10.70
C LEU A 81 -4.60 -16.87 9.78
N VAL A 82 -5.13 -17.98 9.24
CA VAL A 82 -6.32 -17.95 8.39
C VAL A 82 -7.50 -17.31 9.13
N LEU A 83 -7.69 -17.68 10.39
CA LEU A 83 -8.73 -17.07 11.23
C LEU A 83 -8.48 -15.58 11.47
N ALA A 84 -7.25 -15.16 11.77
CA ALA A 84 -6.90 -13.75 11.95
C ALA A 84 -7.15 -12.93 10.68
N VAL A 85 -6.80 -13.47 9.49
CA VAL A 85 -7.12 -12.86 8.19
C VAL A 85 -8.62 -12.72 8.00
N ALA A 86 -9.37 -13.79 8.23
CA ALA A 86 -10.83 -13.80 8.06
C ALA A 86 -11.51 -12.79 9.00
N LEU A 87 -11.13 -12.77 10.29
CA LEU A 87 -11.69 -11.85 11.27
C LEU A 87 -11.32 -10.39 10.99
N THR A 88 -10.08 -10.14 10.55
CA THR A 88 -9.67 -8.78 10.15
C THR A 88 -10.49 -8.30 8.96
N ARG A 89 -10.66 -9.14 7.94
CA ARG A 89 -11.51 -8.81 6.79
C ARG A 89 -12.96 -8.61 7.22
N PHE A 90 -13.51 -9.50 8.01
CA PHE A 90 -14.88 -9.38 8.50
C PHE A 90 -15.09 -8.08 9.28
N SER A 91 -14.21 -7.76 10.24
CA SER A 91 -14.32 -6.51 11.02
C SER A 91 -14.14 -5.26 10.16
N PHE A 92 -13.37 -5.34 9.07
CA PHE A 92 -13.23 -4.25 8.12
C PHE A 92 -14.55 -3.99 7.36
N TYR A 93 -15.27 -5.05 6.97
CA TYR A 93 -16.47 -4.95 6.14
C TYR A 93 -17.77 -4.71 6.92
N THR A 94 -17.80 -4.89 8.23
CA THR A 94 -19.02 -4.72 9.05
C THR A 94 -19.27 -3.29 9.52
N GLY A 95 -18.38 -2.33 9.24
CA GLY A 95 -18.59 -0.92 9.57
C GLY A 95 -19.46 -0.23 8.51
N GLU A 96 -20.50 0.50 8.91
CA GLU A 96 -21.41 1.18 7.99
C GLU A 96 -20.71 2.31 7.22
N LEU A 97 -20.04 3.23 7.94
CA LEU A 97 -19.28 4.35 7.37
C LEU A 97 -18.06 4.64 8.23
N ALA A 98 -16.91 4.81 7.61
CA ALA A 98 -15.71 5.32 8.26
C ALA A 98 -15.07 6.40 7.40
N VAL A 99 -14.73 7.52 8.02
CA VAL A 99 -14.01 8.63 7.39
C VAL A 99 -12.70 8.81 8.13
N THR A 100 -11.60 8.77 7.39
CA THR A 100 -10.24 8.94 7.93
C THR A 100 -9.55 10.07 7.19
N VAL A 101 -9.14 11.09 7.92
CA VAL A 101 -8.33 12.19 7.40
C VAL A 101 -6.86 11.82 7.58
N LEU A 102 -6.10 11.80 6.49
CA LEU A 102 -4.69 11.47 6.52
C LEU A 102 -3.85 12.72 6.79
N ASP A 103 -2.77 12.56 7.54
CA ASP A 103 -1.83 13.66 7.84
C ASP A 103 -0.87 13.86 6.66
N VAL A 104 -1.23 14.77 5.79
CA VAL A 104 -0.50 15.16 4.57
C VAL A 104 0.08 16.59 4.65
N GLY A 105 0.10 17.19 5.83
CA GLY A 105 0.50 18.60 6.03
C GLY A 105 -0.56 19.58 5.57
N GLN A 106 -0.15 20.66 4.88
CA GLN A 106 -1.11 21.60 4.26
C GLN A 106 -1.65 20.98 2.96
N GLY A 107 -2.78 20.30 3.07
CA GLY A 107 -3.41 19.64 1.94
C GLY A 107 -4.60 18.79 2.37
N GLN A 108 -5.10 18.02 1.43
CA GLN A 108 -6.25 17.13 1.66
C GLN A 108 -5.98 15.72 1.16
N SER A 109 -6.30 14.76 2.02
CA SER A 109 -6.36 13.35 1.67
C SER A 109 -7.31 12.66 2.65
N VAL A 110 -8.50 12.32 2.17
CA VAL A 110 -9.58 11.80 3.01
C VAL A 110 -10.03 10.44 2.48
N LEU A 111 -9.85 9.41 3.28
CA LEU A 111 -10.33 8.08 2.97
C LEU A 111 -11.73 7.89 3.53
N VAL A 112 -12.68 7.57 2.66
CA VAL A 112 -14.06 7.26 3.00
C VAL A 112 -14.30 5.78 2.70
N ARG A 113 -14.74 5.04 3.69
CA ARG A 113 -15.17 3.66 3.56
C ARG A 113 -16.67 3.55 3.80
N THR A 114 -17.37 3.00 2.81
CA THR A 114 -18.81 2.72 2.90
C THR A 114 -19.02 1.24 2.56
N GLY A 115 -19.28 0.41 3.57
CA GLY A 115 -19.31 -1.04 3.37
C GLY A 115 -17.99 -1.55 2.79
N ASP A 116 -18.05 -2.13 1.60
CA ASP A 116 -16.89 -2.69 0.89
C ASP A 116 -16.15 -1.66 0.02
N ILE A 117 -16.76 -0.50 -0.21
CA ILE A 117 -16.24 0.54 -1.11
C ILE A 117 -15.26 1.44 -0.36
N LEU A 118 -14.09 1.59 -0.94
CA LEU A 118 -13.03 2.48 -0.50
C LEU A 118 -12.87 3.64 -1.49
N THR A 119 -13.20 4.84 -1.04
CA THR A 119 -13.04 6.07 -1.82
C THR A 119 -11.95 6.92 -1.19
N LEU A 120 -10.96 7.33 -1.95
CA LEU A 120 -10.02 8.37 -1.56
C LEU A 120 -10.45 9.68 -2.20
N VAL A 121 -10.69 10.68 -1.38
CA VAL A 121 -11.02 12.04 -1.81
C VAL A 121 -9.79 12.89 -1.61
N GLU A 122 -9.27 13.44 -2.70
CA GLU A 122 -8.01 14.17 -2.78
C GLU A 122 -6.79 13.33 -2.38
N CYS A 123 -5.63 13.72 -2.84
CA CYS A 123 -4.34 13.15 -2.43
C CYS A 123 -3.26 14.18 -2.68
N GLY A 124 -3.24 15.22 -1.89
CA GLY A 124 -2.26 16.30 -2.02
C GLY A 124 -1.87 16.90 -0.68
N GLY A 125 -0.71 17.53 -0.64
CA GLY A 125 -0.19 18.17 0.56
C GLY A 125 1.29 18.48 0.47
N ASP A 126 1.82 19.04 1.56
CA ASP A 126 3.22 19.47 1.70
C ASP A 126 3.93 18.82 2.89
N SER A 127 3.43 17.68 3.37
CA SER A 127 4.09 16.92 4.43
C SER A 127 5.52 16.49 4.01
N ARG A 128 6.31 16.04 4.99
CA ARG A 128 7.67 15.52 4.72
C ARG A 128 7.68 14.36 3.75
N ASP A 129 6.68 13.49 3.84
CA ASP A 129 6.50 12.33 2.97
C ASP A 129 5.52 12.70 1.85
N ASP A 130 5.67 12.10 0.68
CA ASP A 130 4.74 12.30 -0.44
C ASP A 130 3.31 11.87 -0.03
N PRO A 131 2.28 12.69 -0.26
CA PRO A 131 0.90 12.37 0.12
C PRO A 131 0.39 11.04 -0.44
N GLY A 132 0.85 10.66 -1.64
CA GLY A 132 0.56 9.35 -2.22
C GLY A 132 1.21 8.20 -1.46
N ASP A 133 2.41 8.41 -0.89
CA ASP A 133 3.05 7.44 -0.02
C ASP A 133 2.35 7.34 1.33
N VAL A 134 1.91 8.46 1.91
CA VAL A 134 1.12 8.48 3.15
C VAL A 134 -0.16 7.66 2.97
N ALA A 135 -0.93 7.93 1.92
CA ALA A 135 -2.16 7.22 1.63
C ALA A 135 -1.92 5.71 1.35
N ALA A 136 -0.88 5.40 0.55
CA ALA A 136 -0.54 4.01 0.24
C ALA A 136 -0.07 3.24 1.49
N ASN A 137 0.78 3.83 2.33
CA ASN A 137 1.24 3.21 3.57
C ASN A 137 0.07 2.93 4.52
N TYR A 138 -0.85 3.90 4.67
CA TYR A 138 -2.03 3.72 5.51
C TYR A 138 -2.90 2.56 5.01
N LEU A 139 -3.23 2.52 3.72
CA LEU A 139 -4.04 1.46 3.13
C LEU A 139 -3.35 0.10 3.23
N GLN A 140 -2.05 0.03 2.97
CA GLN A 140 -1.27 -1.21 3.09
C GLN A 140 -1.17 -1.68 4.55
N SER A 141 -1.13 -0.77 5.53
CA SER A 141 -1.19 -1.14 6.97
C SER A 141 -2.50 -1.83 7.34
N MET A 142 -3.58 -1.50 6.65
CA MET A 142 -4.88 -2.17 6.78
C MET A 142 -5.00 -3.45 5.92
N GLY A 143 -3.94 -3.85 5.20
CA GLY A 143 -3.96 -4.99 4.30
C GLY A 143 -4.69 -4.74 2.97
N ARG A 144 -4.79 -3.48 2.54
CA ARG A 144 -5.41 -3.10 1.26
C ARG A 144 -4.35 -2.61 0.28
N SER A 145 -4.40 -3.12 -0.93
CA SER A 145 -3.54 -2.71 -2.05
C SER A 145 -4.30 -2.00 -3.18
N SER A 146 -5.59 -1.76 -2.97
CA SER A 146 -6.48 -1.12 -3.94
C SER A 146 -7.47 -0.19 -3.28
N ILE A 147 -7.94 0.80 -4.05
CA ILE A 147 -9.10 1.64 -3.78
C ILE A 147 -10.07 1.54 -4.95
N ASP A 148 -11.35 1.67 -4.68
CA ASP A 148 -12.39 1.54 -5.71
C ASP A 148 -12.55 2.83 -6.50
N LEU A 149 -12.47 3.98 -5.81
CA LEU A 149 -12.63 5.30 -6.41
C LEU A 149 -11.62 6.30 -5.85
N LEU A 150 -10.99 7.06 -6.73
CA LEU A 150 -10.25 8.29 -6.41
C LEU A 150 -11.04 9.47 -6.92
N VAL A 151 -11.36 10.44 -6.05
CA VAL A 151 -12.08 11.66 -6.40
C VAL A 151 -11.14 12.85 -6.26
N VAL A 152 -11.09 13.69 -7.27
CA VAL A 152 -10.27 14.91 -7.30
C VAL A 152 -11.16 16.10 -7.62
N SER A 153 -11.11 17.15 -6.81
CA SER A 153 -11.92 18.36 -7.02
C SER A 153 -11.26 19.36 -7.98
N HIS A 154 -9.92 19.48 -7.93
CA HIS A 154 -9.13 20.36 -8.80
C HIS A 154 -7.64 19.95 -8.77
N TYR A 155 -6.80 20.59 -9.58
CA TYR A 155 -5.43 20.13 -9.82
C TYR A 155 -4.37 20.98 -9.10
N HIS A 156 -4.70 21.62 -7.98
CA HIS A 156 -3.69 22.27 -7.14
C HIS A 156 -2.86 21.24 -6.36
N ALA A 157 -1.63 21.63 -6.01
CA ALA A 157 -0.68 20.71 -5.38
C ALA A 157 -1.19 20.17 -4.04
N ASP A 158 -1.84 20.97 -3.25
CA ASP A 158 -2.43 20.63 -1.95
C ASP A 158 -3.62 19.65 -2.04
N HIS A 159 -4.09 19.34 -3.26
CA HIS A 159 -5.20 18.40 -3.51
C HIS A 159 -4.78 17.19 -4.35
N ALA A 160 -3.75 17.30 -5.20
CA ALA A 160 -3.53 16.29 -6.23
C ALA A 160 -2.07 15.86 -6.44
N ASN A 161 -1.06 16.51 -5.82
CA ASN A 161 0.36 16.24 -6.09
C ASN A 161 0.83 14.82 -5.72
N GLY A 162 0.15 14.14 -4.79
CA GLY A 162 0.46 12.76 -4.41
C GLY A 162 -0.16 11.70 -5.32
N ILE A 163 -1.07 12.08 -6.24
CA ILE A 163 -1.79 11.11 -7.08
C ILE A 163 -0.84 10.30 -7.98
N PRO A 164 0.12 10.87 -8.69
CA PRO A 164 1.04 10.10 -9.52
C PRO A 164 1.82 9.06 -8.71
N GLN A 165 2.20 9.34 -7.47
CA GLN A 165 2.86 8.41 -6.57
C GLN A 165 1.89 7.34 -6.06
N LEU A 166 0.67 7.71 -5.68
CA LEU A 166 -0.39 6.79 -5.27
C LEU A 166 -0.65 5.75 -6.37
N LEU A 167 -0.80 6.21 -7.63
CA LEU A 167 -1.05 5.34 -8.79
C LEU A 167 0.11 4.40 -9.08
N ARG A 168 1.35 4.69 -8.68
CA ARG A 168 2.47 3.75 -8.79
C ARG A 168 2.37 2.60 -7.78
N ARG A 169 1.78 2.85 -6.60
CA ARG A 169 1.81 1.95 -5.45
C ARG A 169 0.55 1.13 -5.25
N LEU A 170 -0.61 1.67 -5.63
CA LEU A 170 -1.91 1.05 -5.43
C LEU A 170 -2.63 0.85 -6.77
N ASP A 171 -3.54 -0.11 -6.77
CA ASP A 171 -4.51 -0.26 -7.83
C ASP A 171 -5.73 0.61 -7.53
N VAL A 172 -6.23 1.31 -8.57
CA VAL A 172 -7.36 2.21 -8.49
C VAL A 172 -8.41 1.75 -9.50
N GLY A 173 -9.61 1.49 -9.01
CA GLY A 173 -10.70 0.99 -9.85
C GLY A 173 -11.20 2.04 -10.84
N GLN A 174 -11.36 3.29 -10.39
CA GLN A 174 -11.81 4.42 -11.20
C GLN A 174 -11.28 5.74 -10.64
N ILE A 175 -11.08 6.73 -11.51
CA ILE A 175 -10.73 8.10 -11.11
C ILE A 175 -11.82 9.04 -11.57
N ALA A 176 -12.39 9.82 -10.65
CA ALA A 176 -13.30 10.92 -10.96
C ALA A 176 -12.52 12.24 -10.95
N LEU A 177 -12.47 12.90 -12.09
CA LEU A 177 -11.74 14.14 -12.31
C LEU A 177 -12.68 15.27 -12.78
N PRO A 178 -12.43 16.52 -12.40
CA PRO A 178 -13.14 17.63 -13.00
C PRO A 178 -12.62 17.92 -14.42
N ASP A 179 -13.51 18.31 -15.32
CA ASP A 179 -13.13 18.75 -16.68
C ASP A 179 -12.76 20.25 -16.71
N VAL A 180 -11.83 20.63 -15.86
CA VAL A 180 -11.31 21.99 -15.71
C VAL A 180 -9.78 22.00 -15.82
N GLU A 181 -9.18 23.19 -15.83
CA GLU A 181 -7.72 23.39 -15.79
C GLU A 181 -6.95 22.51 -16.79
N ARG A 182 -7.38 22.51 -18.06
CA ARG A 182 -6.84 21.64 -19.12
C ARG A 182 -5.36 21.84 -19.37
N ASP A 183 -4.82 23.00 -19.06
CA ASP A 183 -3.41 23.38 -19.21
C ASP A 183 -2.57 23.04 -17.96
N SER A 184 -3.17 22.45 -16.92
CA SER A 184 -2.45 22.07 -15.70
C SER A 184 -1.44 20.95 -15.99
N PRO A 185 -0.15 21.13 -15.66
CA PRO A 185 0.87 20.08 -15.79
C PRO A 185 0.53 18.85 -14.94
N LEU A 186 -0.01 19.08 -13.73
CA LEU A 186 -0.38 18.00 -12.81
C LEU A 186 -1.55 17.18 -13.35
N ARG A 187 -2.54 17.84 -13.98
CA ARG A 187 -3.61 17.14 -14.71
C ARG A 187 -3.05 16.23 -15.79
N ALA A 188 -2.12 16.73 -16.59
CA ALA A 188 -1.49 15.95 -17.66
C ALA A 188 -0.73 14.74 -17.10
N GLU A 189 0.00 14.91 -15.99
CA GLU A 189 0.73 13.81 -15.32
C GLU A 189 -0.23 12.74 -14.78
N ILE A 190 -1.33 13.14 -14.13
CA ILE A 190 -2.35 12.21 -13.61
C ILE A 190 -2.99 11.41 -14.75
N LEU A 191 -3.36 12.09 -15.85
CA LEU A 191 -3.96 11.44 -17.02
C LEU A 191 -2.99 10.41 -17.63
N ALA A 192 -1.73 10.78 -17.82
CA ALA A 192 -0.71 9.87 -18.36
C ALA A 192 -0.46 8.67 -17.43
N ALA A 193 -0.46 8.87 -16.12
CA ALA A 193 -0.29 7.79 -15.14
C ALA A 193 -1.50 6.83 -15.16
N ALA A 194 -2.72 7.36 -15.25
CA ALA A 194 -3.95 6.58 -15.34
C ALA A 194 -4.02 5.78 -16.65
N GLU A 195 -3.70 6.41 -17.80
CA GLU A 195 -3.64 5.75 -19.10
C GLU A 195 -2.65 4.60 -19.12
N LYS A 196 -1.45 4.81 -18.57
CA LYS A 196 -0.42 3.77 -18.49
C LYS A 196 -0.88 2.53 -17.71
N LYS A 197 -1.76 2.69 -16.73
CA LYS A 197 -2.34 1.61 -15.93
C LYS A 197 -3.69 1.11 -16.46
N GLY A 198 -4.26 1.75 -17.48
CA GLY A 198 -5.57 1.42 -18.01
C GLY A 198 -6.72 1.72 -17.04
N ILE A 199 -6.56 2.73 -16.16
CA ILE A 199 -7.56 3.09 -15.15
C ILE A 199 -8.65 3.92 -15.81
N PRO A 200 -9.94 3.56 -15.66
CA PRO A 200 -11.06 4.32 -16.17
C PRO A 200 -11.12 5.72 -15.55
N ILE A 201 -11.32 6.76 -16.37
CA ILE A 201 -11.48 8.13 -15.92
C ILE A 201 -12.92 8.58 -16.18
N LEU A 202 -13.57 9.09 -15.14
CA LEU A 202 -14.86 9.74 -15.18
C LEU A 202 -14.66 11.26 -15.07
N PHE A 203 -14.98 12.00 -16.15
CA PHE A 203 -15.00 13.46 -16.06
C PHE A 203 -16.34 13.94 -15.52
N VAL A 204 -16.29 14.51 -14.31
CA VAL A 204 -17.47 15.04 -13.62
C VAL A 204 -17.66 16.51 -14.00
N ARG A 205 -18.84 16.84 -14.51
CA ARG A 205 -19.20 18.24 -14.88
C ARG A 205 -20.18 18.88 -13.90
N GLU A 206 -21.15 18.10 -13.42
CA GLU A 206 -22.16 18.59 -12.47
C GLU A 206 -22.31 17.64 -11.28
N LYS A 207 -22.70 16.40 -11.54
CA LYS A 207 -22.96 15.38 -10.53
C LYS A 207 -22.60 14.01 -11.04
N ALA A 208 -22.03 13.16 -10.19
CA ALA A 208 -21.76 11.77 -10.48
C ALA A 208 -22.16 10.90 -9.32
N GLU A 209 -22.64 9.68 -9.60
CA GLU A 209 -22.99 8.67 -8.62
C GLU A 209 -22.05 7.47 -8.75
N PHE A 210 -21.51 7.00 -7.63
CA PHE A 210 -20.66 5.82 -7.58
C PHE A 210 -21.04 4.97 -6.37
N GLY A 211 -21.41 3.70 -6.60
CA GLY A 211 -21.74 2.76 -5.54
C GLY A 211 -22.87 3.23 -4.60
N GLY A 212 -23.82 4.02 -5.11
CA GLY A 212 -24.94 4.55 -4.33
C GLY A 212 -24.59 5.78 -3.47
N VAL A 213 -23.43 6.39 -3.71
CA VAL A 213 -23.00 7.67 -3.10
C VAL A 213 -23.02 8.76 -4.17
N GLU A 214 -23.73 9.86 -3.90
CA GLU A 214 -23.76 11.06 -4.76
C GLU A 214 -22.63 12.03 -4.40
#